data_303fab48f6ab633815178501fe895f6e
#
_entry.id   303fab48f6ab633815178501fe895f6e
#
_cell.length_a   1.000
_cell.length_b   1.000
_cell.length_c   1.000
_cell.angle_alpha   90.00
_cell.angle_beta   90.00
_cell.angle_gamma   90.00
#
_symmetry.space_group_name_H-M   'P 1'
#
loop_
_entity.id
_entity.type
_entity.pdbx_description
1 polymer ?
#
loop_
_entity_poly.entity_id
_entity_poly.type
_entity_poly.pdbx_seq_one_letter_code
_entity_poly.pdbx_strand_id
1 'polypeptide(L)'
;MTKLSQLKIDPEFQNQINPPSFEETHQLKMNILKEERVLNPIITWNGYIVDGHTRYQILRKYPFIPFEVIEKEFSSRYEALVWICKNQLGRRNLTPEQKKFLIGKQAEAEKQIKSFHGNQYTLAPESGRSEERR
;
A
#
# COMPACT_ATOMS: atom_id res chain seq x y z
N MET A 1 2.10 -20.49 -3.19
CA MET A 1 2.65 -19.28 -3.81
C MET A 1 1.54 -18.45 -4.41
N THR A 2 1.57 -17.15 -4.18
CA THR A 2 0.54 -16.25 -4.70
C THR A 2 0.73 -16.03 -6.20
N LYS A 3 -0.34 -16.19 -6.96
CA LYS A 3 -0.29 -15.95 -8.40
C LYS A 3 -0.65 -14.50 -8.69
N LEU A 4 -0.13 -14.00 -9.81
CA LEU A 4 -0.41 -12.62 -10.20
C LEU A 4 -1.91 -12.35 -10.30
N SER A 5 -2.68 -13.32 -10.79
CA SER A 5 -4.13 -13.18 -10.93
C SER A 5 -4.87 -13.08 -9.60
N GLN A 6 -4.22 -13.43 -8.50
CA GLN A 6 -4.82 -13.35 -7.17
C GLN A 6 -4.66 -11.99 -6.53
N LEU A 7 -3.82 -11.14 -7.10
CA LEU A 7 -3.59 -9.80 -6.58
C LEU A 7 -4.70 -8.86 -7.01
N LYS A 8 -5.10 -7.97 -6.10
CA LYS A 8 -6.19 -7.02 -6.35
C LYS A 8 -5.71 -5.60 -6.11
N ILE A 9 -6.35 -4.66 -6.76
CA ILE A 9 -6.04 -3.24 -6.59
C ILE A 9 -7.22 -2.57 -5.91
N ASP A 10 -6.94 -1.87 -4.80
CA ASP A 10 -7.91 -1.01 -4.15
C ASP A 10 -7.62 0.40 -4.63
N PRO A 11 -8.59 1.08 -5.27
CA PRO A 11 -8.33 2.42 -5.81
C PRO A 11 -7.87 3.43 -4.77
N GLU A 12 -8.38 3.34 -3.54
CA GLU A 12 -7.96 4.25 -2.50
C GLU A 12 -6.49 4.04 -2.14
N PHE A 13 -6.06 2.78 -2.05
CA PHE A 13 -4.66 2.47 -1.76
C PHE A 13 -3.77 2.95 -2.91
N GLN A 14 -4.20 2.70 -4.14
CA GLN A 14 -3.42 3.10 -5.31
C GLN A 14 -3.29 4.61 -5.41
N ASN A 15 -4.34 5.34 -5.03
CA ASN A 15 -4.37 6.80 -5.14
C ASN A 15 -3.45 7.50 -4.14
N GLN A 16 -2.97 6.79 -3.11
CA GLN A 16 -1.98 7.37 -2.20
C GLN A 16 -0.59 7.35 -2.80
N ILE A 17 -0.40 6.65 -3.89
CA ILE A 17 0.91 6.46 -4.51
C ILE A 17 1.00 7.35 -5.72
N ASN A 18 2.02 8.22 -5.73
CA ASN A 18 2.24 9.08 -6.87
C ASN A 18 2.68 8.24 -8.06
N PRO A 19 2.06 8.43 -9.23
CA PRO A 19 2.48 7.68 -10.41
C PRO A 19 3.95 8.00 -10.70
N PRO A 20 4.78 7.00 -10.98
CA PRO A 20 6.16 7.27 -11.36
C PRO A 20 6.20 7.92 -12.74
N SER A 21 7.27 8.62 -13.02
CA SER A 21 7.48 9.20 -14.34
C SER A 21 7.70 8.08 -15.36
N PHE A 22 7.58 8.42 -16.62
CA PHE A 22 7.87 7.48 -17.70
C PHE A 22 9.29 6.92 -17.55
N GLU A 23 10.24 7.79 -17.24
CA GLU A 23 11.64 7.38 -17.09
C GLU A 23 11.83 6.42 -15.92
N GLU A 24 11.19 6.70 -14.80
CA GLU A 24 11.26 5.82 -13.63
C GLU A 24 10.65 4.45 -13.91
N THR A 25 9.50 4.44 -14.58
CA THR A 25 8.84 3.19 -14.95
C THR A 25 9.69 2.41 -15.94
N HIS A 26 10.26 3.10 -16.93
CA HIS A 26 11.10 2.45 -17.92
C HIS A 26 12.35 1.85 -17.28
N GLN A 27 13.00 2.60 -16.37
CA GLN A 27 14.18 2.10 -15.69
C GLN A 27 13.86 0.87 -14.85
N LEU A 28 12.76 0.91 -14.13
CA LEU A 28 12.33 -0.24 -13.32
C LEU A 28 12.06 -1.45 -14.20
N LYS A 29 11.37 -1.25 -15.31
CA LYS A 29 11.10 -2.31 -16.27
C LYS A 29 12.38 -2.91 -16.82
N MET A 30 13.35 -2.06 -17.21
CA MET A 30 14.61 -2.56 -17.74
C MET A 30 15.39 -3.35 -16.69
N ASN A 31 15.37 -2.89 -15.43
CA ASN A 31 16.03 -3.61 -14.36
C ASN A 31 15.40 -4.98 -14.13
N ILE A 32 14.08 -5.05 -14.14
CA ILE A 32 13.37 -6.32 -13.95
C ILE A 32 13.71 -7.29 -15.10
N LEU A 33 13.70 -6.80 -16.33
CA LEU A 33 14.00 -7.65 -17.48
C LEU A 33 15.45 -8.13 -17.45
N LYS A 34 16.38 -7.26 -17.02
CA LYS A 34 17.78 -7.61 -16.94
C LYS A 34 18.02 -8.68 -15.88
N GLU A 35 17.40 -8.53 -14.71
CA GLU A 35 17.58 -9.48 -13.62
C GLU A 35 16.72 -10.72 -13.80
N GLU A 36 15.75 -10.66 -14.72
CA GLU A 36 14.82 -11.75 -14.99
C GLU A 36 14.00 -12.14 -13.77
N ARG A 37 13.84 -11.19 -12.85
CA ARG A 37 12.99 -11.35 -11.66
C ARG A 37 12.74 -10.00 -11.03
N VAL A 38 11.70 -9.94 -10.19
CA VAL A 38 11.42 -8.75 -9.41
C VAL A 38 12.15 -8.90 -8.08
N LEU A 39 13.06 -7.97 -7.78
CA LEU A 39 13.91 -8.06 -6.59
C LEU A 39 13.17 -7.70 -5.31
N ASN A 40 12.28 -6.72 -5.37
CA ASN A 40 11.54 -6.29 -4.20
C ASN A 40 10.15 -6.92 -4.22
N PRO A 41 9.68 -7.46 -3.09
CA PRO A 41 8.38 -8.12 -3.08
C PRO A 41 7.24 -7.11 -3.25
N ILE A 42 6.10 -7.62 -3.72
CA ILE A 42 4.85 -6.88 -3.70
C ILE A 42 4.25 -7.12 -2.32
N ILE A 43 3.80 -6.06 -1.65
CA ILE A 43 3.24 -6.16 -0.31
C ILE A 43 1.73 -5.99 -0.42
N THR A 44 1.00 -6.91 0.23
CA THR A 44 -0.46 -6.92 0.16
C THR A 44 -1.08 -6.92 1.55
N TRP A 45 -2.34 -6.56 1.59
CA TRP A 45 -3.20 -6.69 2.77
C TRP A 45 -4.53 -7.25 2.28
N ASN A 46 -4.90 -8.42 2.78
CA ASN A 46 -6.10 -9.14 2.36
C ASN A 46 -6.15 -9.32 0.84
N GLY A 47 -4.98 -9.53 0.22
CA GLY A 47 -4.89 -9.71 -1.21
C GLY A 47 -4.82 -8.41 -2.01
N TYR A 48 -5.03 -7.27 -1.37
CA TYR A 48 -4.95 -5.98 -2.05
C TYR A 48 -3.54 -5.42 -1.95
N ILE A 49 -3.05 -4.88 -3.07
CA ILE A 49 -1.69 -4.36 -3.13
C ILE A 49 -1.58 -3.07 -2.32
N VAL A 50 -0.64 -3.02 -1.39
CA VAL A 50 -0.33 -1.80 -0.64
C VAL A 50 1.04 -1.23 -1.01
N ASP A 51 1.90 -2.03 -1.61
CA ASP A 51 3.17 -1.56 -2.18
C ASP A 51 3.52 -2.44 -3.37
N GLY A 52 3.94 -1.81 -4.47
CA GLY A 52 4.35 -2.53 -5.66
C GLY A 52 3.38 -2.43 -6.83
N HIS A 53 2.54 -1.40 -6.86
CA HIS A 53 1.58 -1.23 -7.96
C HIS A 53 2.26 -1.15 -9.32
N THR A 54 3.38 -0.42 -9.42
CA THR A 54 4.11 -0.30 -10.67
C THR A 54 4.70 -1.65 -11.09
N ARG A 55 5.26 -2.38 -10.14
CA ARG A 55 5.80 -3.71 -10.40
C ARG A 55 4.71 -4.65 -10.91
N TYR A 56 3.53 -4.57 -10.28
CA TYR A 56 2.39 -5.37 -10.71
C TYR A 56 2.00 -5.06 -12.17
N GLN A 57 1.97 -3.78 -12.54
CA GLN A 57 1.63 -3.40 -13.92
C GLN A 57 2.65 -3.94 -14.92
N ILE A 58 3.92 -3.92 -14.55
CA ILE A 58 4.99 -4.48 -15.41
C ILE A 58 4.81 -6.00 -15.54
N LEU A 59 4.54 -6.67 -14.43
CA LEU A 59 4.37 -8.12 -14.43
C LEU A 59 3.16 -8.56 -15.26
N ARG A 60 2.14 -7.74 -15.36
CA ARG A 60 1.00 -8.06 -16.21
C ARG A 60 1.39 -8.20 -17.68
N LYS A 61 2.42 -7.47 -18.09
CA LYS A 61 2.94 -7.55 -19.46
C LYS A 61 3.97 -8.66 -19.63
N TYR A 62 4.59 -9.08 -18.54
CA TYR A 62 5.63 -10.10 -18.55
C TYR A 62 5.33 -11.14 -17.47
N PRO A 63 4.25 -11.90 -17.62
CA PRO A 63 3.76 -12.75 -16.52
C PRO A 63 4.65 -13.93 -16.17
N PHE A 64 5.65 -14.21 -16.99
CA PHE A 64 6.59 -15.31 -16.73
C PHE A 64 7.72 -14.92 -15.76
N ILE A 65 7.83 -13.64 -15.38
CA ILE A 65 8.90 -13.18 -14.50
C ILE A 65 8.57 -13.54 -13.06
N PRO A 66 9.48 -14.20 -12.33
CA PRO A 66 9.24 -14.55 -10.92
C PRO A 66 9.13 -13.32 -10.04
N PHE A 67 8.28 -13.43 -9.05
CA PHE A 67 8.10 -12.36 -8.06
C PHE A 67 7.66 -12.97 -6.74
N GLU A 68 7.80 -12.17 -5.67
CA GLU A 68 7.38 -12.58 -4.33
C GLU A 68 6.31 -11.65 -3.81
N VAL A 69 5.44 -12.19 -2.96
CA VAL A 69 4.38 -11.43 -2.32
C VAL A 69 4.52 -11.62 -0.81
N ILE A 70 4.45 -10.53 -0.07
CA ILE A 70 4.42 -10.56 1.39
C ILE A 70 3.08 -10.00 1.83
N GLU A 71 2.31 -10.83 2.52
CA GLU A 71 1.04 -10.38 3.09
C GLU A 71 1.33 -9.74 4.44
N LYS A 72 0.83 -8.52 4.63
CA LYS A 72 1.05 -7.75 5.85
C LYS A 72 -0.28 -7.61 6.58
N GLU A 73 -0.23 -7.52 7.92
CA GLU A 73 -1.42 -7.40 8.73
C GLU A 73 -1.63 -5.98 9.18
N PHE A 74 -2.87 -5.51 9.06
CA PHE A 74 -3.27 -4.20 9.58
C PHE A 74 -4.63 -4.39 10.28
N SER A 75 -4.86 -3.60 11.31
CA SER A 75 -6.12 -3.68 12.05
C SER A 75 -7.31 -3.12 11.26
N SER A 76 -7.05 -2.21 10.32
CA SER A 76 -8.10 -1.58 9.54
C SER A 76 -7.50 -1.02 8.25
N ARG A 77 -8.37 -0.65 7.31
CA ARG A 77 -7.90 -0.01 6.08
C ARG A 77 -7.21 1.32 6.37
N TYR A 78 -7.62 2.01 7.44
CA TYR A 78 -7.00 3.29 7.80
C TYR A 78 -5.55 3.09 8.24
N GLU A 79 -5.26 2.01 8.95
CA GLU A 79 -3.88 1.70 9.32
C GLU A 79 -3.05 1.34 8.09
N ALA A 80 -3.66 0.63 7.14
CA ALA A 80 -2.98 0.35 5.88
C ALA A 80 -2.67 1.65 5.15
N LEU A 81 -3.61 2.60 5.11
CA LEU A 81 -3.40 3.90 4.47
C LEU A 81 -2.27 4.67 5.13
N VAL A 82 -2.22 4.68 6.46
CA VAL A 82 -1.13 5.32 7.18
C VAL A 82 0.21 4.70 6.78
N TRP A 83 0.27 3.38 6.75
CA TRP A 83 1.49 2.69 6.36
C TRP A 83 1.92 3.06 4.94
N ILE A 84 0.96 3.09 4.00
CA ILE A 84 1.25 3.44 2.61
C ILE A 84 1.84 4.85 2.54
N CYS A 85 1.21 5.81 3.23
CA CYS A 85 1.69 7.19 3.21
C CYS A 85 3.09 7.30 3.79
N LYS A 86 3.35 6.63 4.91
CA LYS A 86 4.69 6.64 5.52
C LYS A 86 5.72 6.02 4.59
N ASN A 87 5.35 4.92 3.94
CA ASN A 87 6.23 4.24 3.01
C ASN A 87 6.60 5.14 1.83
N GLN A 88 5.61 5.87 1.31
CA GLN A 88 5.85 6.79 0.21
C GLN A 88 6.67 8.00 0.65
N LEU A 89 6.42 8.51 1.87
CA LEU A 89 7.19 9.64 2.41
C LEU A 89 8.67 9.31 2.60
N GLY A 90 9.00 8.03 2.73
CA GLY A 90 10.38 7.59 2.83
C GLY A 90 11.14 7.61 1.52
N ARG A 91 10.47 7.90 0.41
CA ARG A 91 11.12 7.90 -0.90
C ARG A 91 11.82 9.22 -1.14
N ARG A 92 12.88 9.17 -1.97
CA ARG A 92 13.74 10.34 -2.19
C ARG A 92 13.22 11.35 -3.19
N ASN A 93 12.40 10.90 -4.14
CA ASN A 93 12.06 11.72 -5.31
C ASN A 93 10.68 12.35 -5.23
N LEU A 94 10.31 12.81 -4.04
CA LEU A 94 9.03 13.47 -3.85
C LEU A 94 9.19 14.99 -3.95
N THR A 95 8.27 15.61 -4.69
CA THR A 95 8.19 17.07 -4.71
C THR A 95 7.58 17.56 -3.39
N PRO A 96 7.76 18.84 -3.05
CA PRO A 96 7.11 19.38 -1.86
C PRO A 96 5.59 19.21 -1.86
N GLU A 97 4.95 19.36 -3.03
CA GLU A 97 3.50 19.16 -3.14
C GLU A 97 3.11 17.71 -2.87
N GLN A 98 3.90 16.77 -3.38
CA GLN A 98 3.64 15.35 -3.16
C GLN A 98 3.77 15.01 -1.68
N LYS A 99 4.80 15.54 -1.01
CA LYS A 99 4.97 15.33 0.43
C LYS A 99 3.81 15.90 1.21
N LYS A 100 3.37 17.10 0.84
CA LYS A 100 2.24 17.76 1.51
C LYS A 100 0.97 16.93 1.36
N PHE A 101 0.72 16.43 0.17
CA PHE A 101 -0.43 15.56 -0.10
C PHE A 101 -0.41 14.34 0.79
N LEU A 102 0.74 13.65 0.85
CA LEU A 102 0.86 12.42 1.65
C LEU A 102 0.73 12.69 3.14
N ILE A 103 1.31 13.79 3.62
CA ILE A 103 1.19 14.17 5.03
C ILE A 103 -0.28 14.43 5.37
N GLY A 104 -0.99 15.12 4.49
CA GLY A 104 -2.41 15.37 4.68
C GLY A 104 -3.23 14.12 4.68
N LYS A 105 -2.96 13.19 3.77
CA LYS A 105 -3.68 11.93 3.70
C LYS A 105 -3.38 11.04 4.91
N GLN A 106 -2.14 11.04 5.36
CA GLN A 106 -1.78 10.30 6.56
C GLN A 106 -2.52 10.83 7.78
N ALA A 107 -2.54 12.16 7.93
CA ALA A 107 -3.24 12.79 9.06
C ALA A 107 -4.73 12.48 9.03
N GLU A 108 -5.32 12.48 7.85
CA GLU A 108 -6.74 12.15 7.69
C GLU A 108 -7.02 10.71 8.11
N ALA A 109 -6.17 9.78 7.68
CA ALA A 109 -6.32 8.38 8.05
C ALA A 109 -6.14 8.17 9.55
N GLU A 110 -5.16 8.85 10.14
CA GLU A 110 -4.93 8.77 11.59
C GLU A 110 -6.12 9.33 12.37
N LYS A 111 -6.75 10.36 11.83
CA LYS A 111 -7.94 10.92 12.44
C LYS A 111 -9.09 9.92 12.42
N GLN A 112 -9.24 9.17 11.34
CA GLN A 112 -10.26 8.13 11.26
C GLN A 112 -10.01 7.01 12.26
N ILE A 113 -8.76 6.63 12.47
CA ILE A 113 -8.40 5.63 13.47
C ILE A 113 -8.80 6.11 14.86
N LYS A 114 -8.47 7.36 15.19
CA LYS A 114 -8.80 7.96 16.48
C LYS A 114 -10.32 8.02 16.68
N SER A 115 -11.03 8.46 15.67
CA SER A 115 -12.48 8.57 15.73
C SER A 115 -13.12 7.21 15.97
N PHE A 116 -12.66 6.18 15.27
CA PHE A 116 -13.16 4.84 15.42
C PHE A 116 -12.92 4.33 16.85
N HIS A 117 -11.72 4.51 17.38
CA HIS A 117 -11.39 4.07 18.73
C HIS A 117 -12.19 4.85 19.78
N GLY A 118 -12.35 6.15 19.56
CA GLY A 118 -13.16 6.97 20.46
C GLY A 118 -14.61 6.51 20.48
N ASN A 119 -15.19 6.26 19.36
CA ASN A 119 -16.56 5.77 19.27
C ASN A 119 -16.70 4.41 19.93
N GLN A 120 -15.71 3.56 19.75
CA GLN A 120 -15.72 2.23 20.36
C GLN A 120 -15.73 2.31 21.88
N TYR A 121 -14.90 3.18 22.44
CA TYR A 121 -14.87 3.36 23.89
C TYR A 121 -16.13 4.02 24.41
N THR A 122 -16.72 4.90 23.63
CA THR A 122 -17.96 5.56 24.03
C THR A 122 -19.11 4.60 24.06
N LEU A 123 -19.17 3.69 23.13
CA LEU A 123 -20.23 2.71 23.03
C LEU A 123 -20.05 1.58 24.02
N ALA A 124 -18.84 1.34 24.43
CA ALA A 124 -18.63 0.26 25.27
C ALA A 124 -19.13 0.56 26.54
N PRO A 125 -19.84 0.38 27.15
CA PRO A 125 -19.72 -0.42 28.20
C PRO A 125 -20.03 -1.73 27.73
N GLU A 126 -19.85 -2.07 26.79
CA GLU A 126 -19.95 -3.16 26.29
C GLU A 126 -19.01 -3.80 25.86
N SER A 127 -18.43 -4.07 26.18
CA SER A 127 -17.62 -4.48 25.81
C SER A 127 -17.10 -5.15 25.09
N GLY A 128 -16.83 -5.35 25.13
CA GLY A 128 -16.34 -5.72 24.44
C GLY A 128 -15.81 -6.07 23.75
N ARG A 129 -15.44 -6.13 23.52
CA ARG A 129 -15.00 -6.13 22.58
C ARG A 129 -14.21 -6.26 22.30
N SER A 130 -13.73 -6.45 22.39
CA SER A 130 -13.14 -6.13 21.73
C SER A 130 -12.73 -6.13 21.06
N GLU A 131 -12.60 -5.95 20.80
CA GLU A 131 -12.40 -5.66 19.77
C GLU A 131 -12.24 -5.54 19.17
N GLU A 132 -12.12 -5.61 19.39
CA GLU A 132 -12.14 -5.29 18.54
C GLU A 132 -11.88 -5.03 18.27
N ARG A 133 -11.60 -5.15 18.66
CA ARG A 133 -11.45 -4.70 18.09
C ARG A 133 -11.03 -4.61 17.64
N ARG A 134 -10.86 -4.70 17.90
CA ARG A 134 -10.73 -4.35 17.26
C ARG A 134 -10.39 -4.32 16.87
#